data_a14f5a30f92ea8deca2b0fd34de99d41
#
_entry.id   a14f5a30f92ea8deca2b0fd34de99d41
#
_cell.length_a   1.000
_cell.length_b   1.000
_cell.length_c   1.000
_cell.angle_alpha   90.00
_cell.angle_beta   90.00
_cell.angle_gamma   90.00
#
_symmetry.space_group_name_H-M   'P 1'
#
loop_
_entity.id
_entity.type
_entity.pdbx_description
1 polymer ?
#
loop_
_entity_poly.entity_id
_entity_poly.type
_entity_poly.pdbx_seq_one_letter_code
_entity_poly.pdbx_strand_id
1 'polypeptide(L)'
;MSQTLVVSFSDAELRRRAEDPAAVLLRDPRHPGLRFRFTESRPRGSWYLLVRRQWRKIGAYPEQGVKAVVTALPDIRQRLLEDGKAAVSGWETVGDLLNWFADRLERNRSLSTKRRATAKSAIACHLLPRVGALSIAEVSRSTLDTRLIWPMQETLSLEYVRLVFGLLVDAFRKAHGLGMIPSNPLAGIRFSDFTKARIRARAARLRGVQIGELLEQLAQVIAEEPADAMLALLMLCHGNRVGETRMAQWAHVSLAVRNWHIPAANTKTRAEHSLPLTDQVCGLLAWYRNEQRERGYTGQYLFPAKAGQCISEKQAADVFTRLGQGRWTSHDLRKLARTCWAEQGIDFLIGELLINHAMGHNVQAYIQTTAEERKRAALEQWHAFLDTQGFDVIHGVKEARNADSDNCLKAAPDKACDVIQETTIGEDSK
;
A
#
# COMPACT_ATOMS: atom_id res chain seq x y z
N MET A 1 -23.63 36.40 16.51
CA MET A 1 -24.18 36.38 15.14
C MET A 1 -23.07 36.79 14.21
N SER A 2 -22.64 35.96 13.25
CA SER A 2 -21.58 36.33 12.29
C SER A 2 -22.11 37.40 11.34
N GLN A 3 -21.47 38.57 11.36
CA GLN A 3 -21.85 39.72 10.50
C GLN A 3 -21.55 39.40 9.04
N THR A 4 -22.53 39.60 8.14
CA THR A 4 -22.33 39.48 6.69
C THR A 4 -21.68 40.75 6.17
N LEU A 5 -20.42 40.67 5.73
CA LEU A 5 -19.70 41.84 5.18
C LEU A 5 -20.09 42.08 3.73
N VAL A 6 -20.27 43.36 3.40
CA VAL A 6 -20.52 43.82 2.03
C VAL A 6 -19.19 44.09 1.34
N VAL A 7 -18.91 43.46 0.25
CA VAL A 7 -17.67 43.60 -0.53
C VAL A 7 -17.93 43.60 -2.02
N SER A 8 -17.04 44.16 -2.81
CA SER A 8 -16.99 43.92 -4.24
C SER A 8 -16.18 42.64 -4.51
N PHE A 9 -16.81 41.60 -5.04
CA PHE A 9 -16.11 40.36 -5.27
C PHE A 9 -14.99 40.47 -6.32
N SER A 10 -13.78 40.16 -5.87
CA SER A 10 -12.59 39.93 -6.69
C SER A 10 -11.68 38.96 -5.96
N ASP A 11 -10.81 38.21 -6.69
CA ASP A 11 -9.88 37.28 -6.04
C ASP A 11 -8.90 38.00 -5.10
N ALA A 12 -8.54 39.26 -5.43
CA ALA A 12 -7.72 40.10 -4.56
C ALA A 12 -8.45 40.45 -3.24
N GLU A 13 -9.73 40.81 -3.33
CA GLU A 13 -10.54 41.15 -2.16
C GLU A 13 -10.77 39.91 -1.27
N LEU A 14 -10.99 38.73 -1.85
CA LEU A 14 -11.12 37.48 -1.07
C LEU A 14 -9.84 37.18 -0.31
N ARG A 15 -8.66 37.32 -0.94
CA ARG A 15 -7.37 37.15 -0.27
C ARG A 15 -7.17 38.11 0.85
N ARG A 16 -7.47 39.41 0.63
CA ARG A 16 -7.36 40.46 1.65
C ARG A 16 -8.27 40.16 2.85
N ARG A 17 -9.52 39.70 2.60
CA ARG A 17 -10.48 39.36 3.66
C ARG A 17 -10.18 38.06 4.36
N ALA A 18 -9.37 37.21 3.77
CA ALA A 18 -8.90 35.96 4.40
C ALA A 18 -8.00 36.24 5.62
N GLU A 19 -7.35 37.43 5.69
CA GLU A 19 -6.51 37.86 6.80
C GLU A 19 -7.33 38.32 8.01
N ASP A 20 -8.61 38.66 7.82
CA ASP A 20 -9.53 39.11 8.89
C ASP A 20 -10.36 37.90 9.40
N PRO A 21 -10.10 37.41 10.62
CA PRO A 21 -10.86 36.27 11.19
C PRO A 21 -12.35 36.57 11.37
N ALA A 22 -12.75 37.84 11.52
CA ALA A 22 -14.14 38.25 11.69
C ALA A 22 -14.94 38.19 10.38
N ALA A 23 -14.25 38.21 9.23
CA ALA A 23 -14.86 38.12 7.91
C ALA A 23 -15.25 36.65 7.60
N VAL A 24 -16.36 36.18 8.12
CA VAL A 24 -16.83 34.76 7.88
C VAL A 24 -17.69 34.67 6.63
N LEU A 25 -18.59 35.64 6.42
CA LEU A 25 -19.57 35.61 5.32
C LEU A 25 -19.52 36.94 4.54
N LEU A 26 -19.38 36.83 3.21
CA LEU A 26 -19.29 37.97 2.32
C LEU A 26 -20.47 37.98 1.33
N ARG A 27 -20.90 39.18 0.95
CA ARG A 27 -21.88 39.42 -0.12
C ARG A 27 -21.46 40.56 -1.02
N ASP A 28 -21.82 40.48 -2.29
CA ASP A 28 -21.67 41.59 -3.26
C ASP A 28 -23.06 42.06 -3.73
N PRO A 29 -23.43 43.31 -3.54
CA PRO A 29 -24.72 43.84 -4.00
C PRO A 29 -24.91 43.74 -5.51
N ARG A 30 -23.83 43.74 -6.30
CA ARG A 30 -23.87 43.63 -7.78
C ARG A 30 -24.34 42.25 -8.23
N HIS A 31 -24.22 41.25 -7.33
CA HIS A 31 -24.60 39.85 -7.61
C HIS A 31 -25.65 39.39 -6.58
N PRO A 32 -26.90 39.80 -6.69
CA PRO A 32 -27.96 39.48 -5.75
C PRO A 32 -28.06 37.96 -5.50
N GLY A 33 -28.11 37.57 -4.22
CA GLY A 33 -28.19 36.19 -3.82
C GLY A 33 -26.84 35.45 -3.74
N LEU A 34 -25.77 35.95 -4.39
CA LEU A 34 -24.44 35.31 -4.28
C LEU A 34 -23.84 35.63 -2.89
N ARG A 35 -23.31 34.57 -2.28
CA ARG A 35 -22.63 34.60 -0.99
C ARG A 35 -21.34 33.83 -1.04
N PHE A 36 -20.33 34.28 -0.33
CA PHE A 36 -19.08 33.56 -0.12
C PHE A 36 -18.86 33.35 1.37
N ARG A 37 -18.57 32.13 1.79
CA ARG A 37 -18.28 31.79 3.18
C ARG A 37 -16.90 31.17 3.27
N PHE A 38 -16.01 31.75 4.09
CA PHE A 38 -14.73 31.17 4.40
C PHE A 38 -14.86 29.87 5.21
N THR A 39 -13.94 28.94 4.99
CA THR A 39 -13.70 27.79 5.86
C THR A 39 -12.64 28.12 6.90
N GLU A 40 -12.42 27.22 7.87
CA GLU A 40 -11.36 27.39 8.87
C GLU A 40 -9.96 27.47 8.22
N SER A 41 -9.75 26.74 7.12
CA SER A 41 -8.49 26.74 6.35
C SER A 41 -8.47 27.87 5.31
N ARG A 42 -8.35 29.13 5.77
CA ARG A 42 -8.28 30.30 4.87
C ARG A 42 -7.03 30.29 3.97
N PRO A 43 -7.10 30.82 2.74
CA PRO A 43 -8.20 31.59 2.14
C PRO A 43 -9.32 30.76 1.51
N ARG A 44 -9.41 29.46 1.80
CA ARG A 44 -10.45 28.58 1.24
C ARG A 44 -11.84 28.98 1.69
N GLY A 45 -12.82 28.76 0.82
CA GLY A 45 -14.20 29.08 1.09
C GLY A 45 -15.16 28.42 0.10
N SER A 46 -16.45 28.62 0.34
CA SER A 46 -17.51 28.06 -0.50
C SER A 46 -18.42 29.15 -1.03
N TRP A 47 -18.77 29.04 -2.30
CA TRP A 47 -19.74 29.87 -2.98
C TRP A 47 -21.15 29.33 -2.77
N TYR A 48 -22.10 30.21 -2.45
CA TYR A 48 -23.50 29.89 -2.28
C TYR A 48 -24.36 30.83 -3.09
N LEU A 49 -25.45 30.30 -3.63
CA LEU A 49 -26.53 31.10 -4.22
C LEU A 49 -27.78 30.94 -3.36
N LEU A 50 -28.35 32.06 -2.94
CA LEU A 50 -29.60 32.10 -2.17
C LEU A 50 -30.78 32.12 -3.17
N VAL A 51 -31.55 31.03 -3.25
CA VAL A 51 -32.72 30.89 -4.10
C VAL A 51 -33.92 30.44 -3.23
N ARG A 52 -35.04 31.10 -3.31
CA ARG A 52 -36.25 30.80 -2.53
C ARG A 52 -35.98 30.59 -1.04
N ARG A 53 -35.14 31.46 -0.45
CA ARG A 53 -34.69 31.39 0.96
C ARG A 53 -33.83 30.18 1.32
N GLN A 54 -33.39 29.37 0.36
CA GLN A 54 -32.49 28.23 0.57
C GLN A 54 -31.08 28.55 0.05
N TRP A 55 -30.07 28.17 0.84
CA TRP A 55 -28.67 28.28 0.47
C TRP A 55 -28.28 27.08 -0.38
N ARG A 56 -27.89 27.33 -1.62
CA ARG A 56 -27.39 26.31 -2.52
C ARG A 56 -25.90 26.53 -2.75
N LYS A 57 -25.07 25.56 -2.36
CA LYS A 57 -23.64 25.61 -2.64
C LYS A 57 -23.45 25.43 -4.16
N ILE A 58 -22.71 26.38 -4.75
CA ILE A 58 -22.48 26.42 -6.22
C ILE A 58 -21.01 26.22 -6.59
N GLY A 59 -20.08 26.28 -5.63
CA GLY A 59 -18.67 26.11 -5.91
C GLY A 59 -17.79 26.23 -4.66
N ALA A 60 -16.48 26.10 -4.86
CA ALA A 60 -15.46 26.26 -3.84
C ALA A 60 -14.30 27.13 -4.36
N TYR A 61 -13.70 27.93 -3.49
CA TYR A 61 -12.53 28.74 -3.75
C TYR A 61 -11.30 28.06 -3.07
N PRO A 62 -10.12 28.04 -3.70
CA PRO A 62 -9.73 28.72 -4.95
C PRO A 62 -10.01 27.96 -6.25
N GLU A 63 -10.62 26.77 -6.20
CA GLU A 63 -10.88 25.96 -7.40
C GLU A 63 -11.74 26.70 -8.44
N GLN A 64 -12.71 27.50 -7.97
CA GLN A 64 -13.47 28.43 -8.79
C GLN A 64 -13.25 29.86 -8.27
N GLY A 65 -12.49 30.63 -9.02
CA GLY A 65 -12.26 32.04 -8.76
C GLY A 65 -13.50 32.89 -9.01
N VAL A 66 -13.47 34.14 -8.53
CA VAL A 66 -14.59 35.09 -8.65
C VAL A 66 -15.09 35.23 -10.09
N LYS A 67 -14.18 35.39 -11.06
CA LYS A 67 -14.53 35.58 -12.48
C LYS A 67 -15.32 34.37 -13.01
N ALA A 68 -14.88 33.17 -12.71
CA ALA A 68 -15.53 31.93 -13.17
C ALA A 68 -16.96 31.82 -12.59
N VAL A 69 -17.11 32.07 -11.28
CA VAL A 69 -18.42 32.02 -10.63
C VAL A 69 -19.37 33.09 -11.15
N VAL A 70 -18.92 34.32 -11.31
CA VAL A 70 -19.73 35.42 -11.80
C VAL A 70 -20.17 35.19 -13.26
N THR A 71 -19.27 34.71 -14.10
CA THR A 71 -19.59 34.37 -15.50
C THR A 71 -20.65 33.27 -15.62
N ALA A 72 -20.56 32.25 -14.73
CA ALA A 72 -21.50 31.13 -14.73
C ALA A 72 -22.84 31.40 -14.03
N LEU A 73 -22.99 32.55 -13.34
CA LEU A 73 -24.18 32.88 -12.54
C LEU A 73 -25.50 32.87 -13.30
N PRO A 74 -25.60 33.40 -14.57
CA PRO A 74 -26.84 33.35 -15.32
C PRO A 74 -27.28 31.91 -15.58
N ASP A 75 -26.39 31.08 -16.07
CA ASP A 75 -26.66 29.68 -16.37
C ASP A 75 -27.03 28.88 -15.13
N ILE A 76 -26.32 29.12 -14.00
CA ILE A 76 -26.64 28.49 -12.72
C ILE A 76 -28.04 28.86 -12.25
N ARG A 77 -28.44 30.14 -12.41
CA ARG A 77 -29.79 30.60 -12.04
C ARG A 77 -30.85 29.94 -12.90
N GLN A 78 -30.60 29.83 -14.20
CA GLN A 78 -31.52 29.20 -15.13
C GLN A 78 -31.68 27.70 -14.80
N ARG A 79 -30.59 26.97 -14.63
CA ARG A 79 -30.60 25.57 -14.23
C ARG A 79 -31.26 25.33 -12.87
N LEU A 80 -31.11 26.26 -11.92
CA LEU A 80 -31.80 26.18 -10.63
C LEU A 80 -33.31 26.38 -10.72
N LEU A 81 -33.76 27.15 -11.70
CA LEU A 81 -35.18 27.36 -11.99
C LEU A 81 -35.79 26.17 -12.71
N GLU A 82 -35.04 25.53 -13.61
CA GLU A 82 -35.48 24.40 -14.43
C GLU A 82 -35.38 23.05 -13.68
N ASP A 83 -34.25 22.75 -13.07
CA ASP A 83 -33.91 21.42 -12.53
C ASP A 83 -33.59 21.38 -11.06
N GLY A 84 -33.52 22.50 -10.36
CA GLY A 84 -33.06 22.59 -8.98
C GLY A 84 -31.57 22.33 -8.77
N LYS A 85 -30.76 22.32 -9.84
CA LYS A 85 -29.35 21.99 -9.82
C LYS A 85 -28.45 23.20 -10.01
N ALA A 86 -27.34 23.29 -9.25
CA ALA A 86 -26.38 24.37 -9.33
C ALA A 86 -24.97 23.88 -9.11
N ALA A 87 -24.15 23.86 -10.14
CA ALA A 87 -22.71 23.68 -10.03
C ALA A 87 -21.94 24.44 -11.10
N VAL A 88 -20.75 24.93 -10.73
CA VAL A 88 -19.85 25.70 -11.61
C VAL A 88 -18.86 24.79 -12.35
N SER A 89 -18.85 23.47 -12.12
CA SER A 89 -17.84 22.58 -12.67
C SER A 89 -17.82 22.51 -14.20
N GLY A 90 -18.90 22.88 -14.86
CA GLY A 90 -19.06 22.69 -16.32
C GLY A 90 -19.14 21.22 -16.74
N TRP A 91 -19.12 20.29 -15.78
CA TRP A 91 -19.22 18.87 -16.08
C TRP A 91 -20.68 18.48 -16.30
N GLU A 92 -20.95 17.93 -17.46
CA GLU A 92 -22.27 17.42 -17.82
C GLU A 92 -22.35 15.91 -17.63
N THR A 93 -21.24 15.22 -17.85
CA THR A 93 -21.18 13.76 -17.86
C THR A 93 -20.36 13.20 -16.69
N VAL A 94 -20.62 11.92 -16.40
CA VAL A 94 -19.80 11.12 -15.50
C VAL A 94 -18.37 10.99 -16.03
N GLY A 95 -18.21 10.99 -17.37
CA GLY A 95 -16.91 10.93 -18.03
C GLY A 95 -16.02 12.13 -17.69
N ASP A 96 -16.58 13.36 -17.69
CA ASP A 96 -15.84 14.56 -17.30
C ASP A 96 -15.31 14.45 -15.87
N LEU A 97 -16.17 14.01 -14.94
CA LEU A 97 -15.83 13.79 -13.55
C LEU A 97 -14.75 12.70 -13.39
N LEU A 98 -14.87 11.60 -14.12
CA LEU A 98 -13.91 10.48 -14.06
C LEU A 98 -12.54 10.85 -14.63
N ASN A 99 -12.49 11.62 -15.72
CA ASN A 99 -11.23 12.11 -16.28
C ASN A 99 -10.51 13.04 -15.29
N TRP A 100 -11.22 13.99 -14.71
CA TRP A 100 -10.68 14.83 -13.64
C TRP A 100 -10.17 14.00 -12.45
N PHE A 101 -10.93 12.97 -12.06
CA PHE A 101 -10.53 12.12 -10.94
C PHE A 101 -9.28 11.28 -11.25
N ALA A 102 -9.16 10.76 -12.49
CA ALA A 102 -7.99 10.03 -12.96
C ALA A 102 -6.73 10.90 -12.92
N ASP A 103 -6.79 12.15 -13.42
CA ASP A 103 -5.68 13.10 -13.36
C ASP A 103 -5.27 13.41 -11.91
N ARG A 104 -6.25 13.55 -11.04
CA ARG A 104 -6.02 13.78 -9.61
C ARG A 104 -5.34 12.59 -8.94
N LEU A 105 -5.73 11.35 -9.27
CA LEU A 105 -5.10 10.14 -8.77
C LEU A 105 -3.64 10.02 -9.24
N GLU A 106 -3.35 10.38 -10.47
CA GLU A 106 -2.00 10.34 -11.03
C GLU A 106 -1.03 11.26 -10.28
N ARG A 107 -1.49 12.44 -9.90
CA ARG A 107 -0.73 13.45 -9.12
C ARG A 107 -0.66 13.13 -7.63
N ASN A 108 -1.41 12.15 -7.14
CA ASN A 108 -1.46 11.84 -5.71
C ASN A 108 -0.23 11.04 -5.26
N ARG A 109 0.72 11.73 -4.62
CA ARG A 109 1.97 11.14 -4.10
C ARG A 109 1.75 10.16 -2.92
N SER A 110 0.60 10.21 -2.24
CA SER A 110 0.30 9.30 -1.15
C SER A 110 -0.07 7.88 -1.62
N LEU A 111 -0.43 7.73 -2.92
CA LEU A 111 -0.77 6.44 -3.51
C LEU A 111 0.46 5.76 -4.11
N SER A 112 0.57 4.44 -3.94
CA SER A 112 1.58 3.65 -4.61
C SER A 112 1.38 3.67 -6.13
N THR A 113 2.47 3.52 -6.90
CA THR A 113 2.43 3.45 -8.38
C THR A 113 1.46 2.37 -8.87
N LYS A 114 1.48 1.19 -8.23
CA LYS A 114 0.57 0.07 -8.53
C LYS A 114 -0.90 0.46 -8.33
N ARG A 115 -1.22 1.16 -7.23
CA ARG A 115 -2.60 1.59 -6.95
C ARG A 115 -3.08 2.64 -7.96
N ARG A 116 -2.20 3.58 -8.36
CA ARG A 116 -2.50 4.55 -9.42
C ARG A 116 -2.77 3.86 -10.75
N ALA A 117 -1.89 2.94 -11.17
CA ALA A 117 -2.05 2.17 -12.41
C ALA A 117 -3.34 1.34 -12.42
N THR A 118 -3.64 0.63 -11.33
CA THR A 118 -4.88 -0.15 -11.18
C THR A 118 -6.11 0.74 -11.28
N ALA A 119 -6.13 1.89 -10.60
CA ALA A 119 -7.26 2.82 -10.65
C ALA A 119 -7.43 3.42 -12.06
N LYS A 120 -6.34 3.84 -12.72
CA LYS A 120 -6.35 4.36 -14.09
C LYS A 120 -6.90 3.33 -15.06
N SER A 121 -6.43 2.09 -14.99
CA SER A 121 -6.93 0.97 -15.81
C SER A 121 -8.42 0.71 -15.55
N ALA A 122 -8.84 0.67 -14.29
CA ALA A 122 -10.24 0.42 -13.93
C ALA A 122 -11.17 1.54 -14.45
N ILE A 123 -10.74 2.80 -14.36
CA ILE A 123 -11.48 3.94 -14.91
C ILE A 123 -11.59 3.83 -16.44
N ALA A 124 -10.47 3.62 -17.13
CA ALA A 124 -10.42 3.61 -18.60
C ALA A 124 -11.15 2.40 -19.20
N CYS A 125 -10.94 1.19 -18.64
CA CYS A 125 -11.47 -0.05 -19.22
C CYS A 125 -12.91 -0.37 -18.80
N HIS A 126 -13.34 0.14 -17.63
CA HIS A 126 -14.63 -0.29 -17.07
C HIS A 126 -15.60 0.85 -16.79
N LEU A 127 -15.16 1.96 -16.19
CA LEU A 127 -16.06 3.06 -15.83
C LEU A 127 -16.42 3.94 -17.04
N LEU A 128 -15.42 4.45 -17.76
CA LEU A 128 -15.67 5.34 -18.92
C LEU A 128 -16.55 4.67 -19.98
N PRO A 129 -16.30 3.41 -20.41
CA PRO A 129 -17.13 2.80 -21.46
C PRO A 129 -18.58 2.53 -21.02
N ARG A 130 -18.83 2.28 -19.73
CA ARG A 130 -20.14 1.85 -19.23
C ARG A 130 -21.01 2.98 -18.72
N VAL A 131 -20.40 3.95 -18.04
CA VAL A 131 -21.15 5.03 -17.36
C VAL A 131 -20.66 6.42 -17.75
N GLY A 132 -19.58 6.55 -18.53
CA GLY A 132 -18.99 7.83 -18.88
C GLY A 132 -19.95 8.77 -19.64
N ALA A 133 -20.77 8.23 -20.51
CA ALA A 133 -21.75 9.00 -21.29
C ALA A 133 -23.00 9.42 -20.49
N LEU A 134 -23.21 8.88 -19.27
CA LEU A 134 -24.34 9.28 -18.44
C LEU A 134 -24.19 10.72 -17.98
N SER A 135 -25.29 11.46 -17.98
CA SER A 135 -25.33 12.73 -17.25
C SER A 135 -25.16 12.46 -15.74
N ILE A 136 -24.51 13.37 -15.02
CA ILE A 136 -24.34 13.24 -13.56
C ILE A 136 -25.69 13.09 -12.86
N ALA A 137 -26.74 13.66 -13.41
CA ALA A 137 -28.10 13.60 -12.88
C ALA A 137 -28.79 12.24 -13.07
N GLU A 138 -28.42 11.49 -14.10
CA GLU A 138 -29.00 10.17 -14.41
C GLU A 138 -28.39 9.04 -13.61
N VAL A 139 -27.35 9.31 -12.83
CA VAL A 139 -26.72 8.31 -11.96
C VAL A 139 -27.67 7.92 -10.85
N SER A 140 -28.14 6.68 -10.89
CA SER A 140 -29.04 6.08 -9.93
C SER A 140 -28.65 4.64 -9.64
N ARG A 141 -29.26 4.03 -8.62
CA ARG A 141 -29.05 2.58 -8.35
C ARG A 141 -29.39 1.74 -9.56
N SER A 142 -30.51 2.01 -10.20
CA SER A 142 -30.98 1.26 -11.37
C SER A 142 -30.02 1.36 -12.54
N THR A 143 -29.54 2.58 -12.88
CA THR A 143 -28.58 2.77 -13.97
C THR A 143 -27.24 2.10 -13.69
N LEU A 144 -26.76 2.14 -12.43
CA LEU A 144 -25.51 1.47 -12.04
C LEU A 144 -25.66 -0.06 -12.04
N ASP A 145 -26.78 -0.56 -11.58
CA ASP A 145 -27.07 -1.99 -11.62
C ASP A 145 -27.00 -2.51 -13.05
N THR A 146 -27.77 -1.91 -13.94
CA THR A 146 -27.92 -2.35 -15.34
C THR A 146 -26.66 -2.14 -16.17
N ARG A 147 -25.96 -0.99 -16.01
CA ARG A 147 -24.85 -0.62 -16.90
C ARG A 147 -23.47 -0.99 -16.38
N LEU A 148 -23.31 -1.13 -15.07
CA LEU A 148 -22.01 -1.37 -14.46
C LEU A 148 -21.94 -2.72 -13.74
N ILE A 149 -22.80 -2.94 -12.74
CA ILE A 149 -22.63 -4.04 -11.81
C ILE A 149 -22.90 -5.39 -12.47
N TRP A 150 -24.08 -5.58 -13.09
CA TRP A 150 -24.46 -6.83 -13.75
C TRP A 150 -23.51 -7.20 -14.90
N PRO A 151 -23.23 -6.32 -15.88
CA PRO A 151 -22.33 -6.67 -16.98
C PRO A 151 -20.90 -6.99 -16.53
N MET A 152 -20.43 -6.38 -15.43
CA MET A 152 -19.09 -6.68 -14.93
C MET A 152 -19.01 -8.02 -14.18
N GLN A 153 -20.01 -8.37 -13.40
CA GLN A 153 -19.95 -9.62 -12.62
C GLN A 153 -20.14 -10.89 -13.46
N GLU A 154 -20.61 -10.78 -14.69
CA GLU A 154 -20.66 -11.90 -15.64
C GLU A 154 -19.26 -12.45 -15.98
N THR A 155 -18.26 -11.56 -16.02
CA THR A 155 -16.90 -11.92 -16.49
C THR A 155 -15.79 -11.66 -15.46
N LEU A 156 -16.08 -10.89 -14.40
CA LEU A 156 -15.08 -10.45 -13.44
C LEU A 156 -15.45 -10.87 -12.01
N SER A 157 -14.45 -11.02 -11.15
CA SER A 157 -14.68 -11.33 -9.74
C SER A 157 -15.40 -10.20 -9.01
N LEU A 158 -16.27 -10.56 -8.06
CA LEU A 158 -17.01 -9.58 -7.25
C LEU A 158 -16.09 -8.61 -6.49
N GLU A 159 -14.89 -9.08 -6.09
CA GLU A 159 -13.89 -8.21 -5.45
C GLU A 159 -13.44 -7.09 -6.39
N TYR A 160 -13.23 -7.41 -7.66
CA TYR A 160 -12.82 -6.42 -8.65
C TYR A 160 -13.98 -5.49 -9.02
N VAL A 161 -15.19 -6.01 -9.17
CA VAL A 161 -16.40 -5.19 -9.38
C VAL A 161 -16.58 -4.20 -8.22
N ARG A 162 -16.43 -4.67 -6.98
CA ARG A 162 -16.46 -3.82 -5.77
C ARG A 162 -15.37 -2.74 -5.79
N LEU A 163 -14.16 -3.07 -6.26
CA LEU A 163 -13.07 -2.09 -6.40
C LEU A 163 -13.45 -1.00 -7.40
N VAL A 164 -13.97 -1.37 -8.58
CA VAL A 164 -14.38 -0.42 -9.62
C VAL A 164 -15.53 0.46 -9.15
N PHE A 165 -16.54 -0.12 -8.51
CA PHE A 165 -17.64 0.64 -7.89
C PHE A 165 -17.11 1.60 -6.81
N GLY A 166 -16.16 1.16 -5.97
CA GLY A 166 -15.53 1.99 -4.96
C GLY A 166 -14.82 3.20 -5.55
N LEU A 167 -14.13 3.06 -6.69
CA LEU A 167 -13.50 4.18 -7.40
C LEU A 167 -14.53 5.20 -7.88
N LEU A 168 -15.67 4.75 -8.42
CA LEU A 168 -16.77 5.64 -8.83
C LEU A 168 -17.32 6.42 -7.62
N VAL A 169 -17.61 5.74 -6.52
CA VAL A 169 -18.08 6.37 -5.27
C VAL A 169 -17.07 7.39 -4.74
N ASP A 170 -15.77 7.05 -4.77
CA ASP A 170 -14.71 7.96 -4.33
C ASP A 170 -14.61 9.21 -5.22
N ALA A 171 -14.76 9.04 -6.54
CA ALA A 171 -14.76 10.15 -7.49
C ALA A 171 -15.90 11.14 -7.20
N PHE A 172 -17.12 10.63 -7.05
CA PHE A 172 -18.30 11.46 -6.72
C PHE A 172 -18.18 12.13 -5.36
N ARG A 173 -17.74 11.39 -4.34
CA ARG A 173 -17.54 11.92 -2.98
C ARG A 173 -16.52 13.06 -3.00
N LYS A 174 -15.42 12.90 -3.73
CA LYS A 174 -14.37 13.90 -3.84
C LYS A 174 -14.83 15.13 -4.58
N ALA A 175 -15.52 14.96 -5.72
CA ALA A 175 -16.08 16.06 -6.50
C ALA A 175 -17.10 16.87 -5.69
N HIS A 176 -18.00 16.20 -4.98
CA HIS A 176 -18.98 16.86 -4.11
C HIS A 176 -18.31 17.56 -2.93
N GLY A 177 -17.33 16.91 -2.25
CA GLY A 177 -16.61 17.50 -1.13
C GLY A 177 -15.82 18.76 -1.49
N LEU A 178 -15.40 18.87 -2.76
CA LEU A 178 -14.76 20.08 -3.30
C LEU A 178 -15.76 21.09 -3.90
N GLY A 179 -17.07 20.78 -3.88
CA GLY A 179 -18.10 21.67 -4.42
C GLY A 179 -18.14 21.73 -5.94
N MET A 180 -17.54 20.77 -6.62
CA MET A 180 -17.50 20.70 -8.09
C MET A 180 -18.81 20.16 -8.68
N ILE A 181 -19.56 19.41 -7.91
CA ILE A 181 -20.94 18.99 -8.21
C ILE A 181 -21.88 19.39 -7.06
N PRO A 182 -23.13 19.75 -7.35
CA PRO A 182 -24.04 20.31 -6.34
C PRO A 182 -24.54 19.26 -5.35
N SER A 183 -24.64 18.02 -5.80
CA SER A 183 -25.08 16.88 -4.97
C SER A 183 -24.33 15.63 -5.35
N ASN A 184 -24.23 14.69 -4.44
CA ASN A 184 -23.65 13.38 -4.72
C ASN A 184 -24.77 12.35 -4.88
N PRO A 185 -25.09 11.90 -6.12
CA PRO A 185 -26.14 10.93 -6.37
C PRO A 185 -25.81 9.54 -5.79
N LEU A 186 -24.53 9.28 -5.47
CA LEU A 186 -24.07 8.04 -4.85
C LEU A 186 -24.05 8.09 -3.30
N ALA A 187 -24.52 9.19 -2.70
CA ALA A 187 -24.58 9.28 -1.25
C ALA A 187 -25.50 8.19 -0.68
N GLY A 188 -24.95 7.36 0.22
CA GLY A 188 -25.71 6.26 0.85
C GLY A 188 -25.85 5.00 0.00
N ILE A 189 -25.39 4.96 -1.25
CA ILE A 189 -25.38 3.75 -2.08
C ILE A 189 -24.16 2.89 -1.70
N ARG A 190 -24.41 1.64 -1.35
CA ARG A 190 -23.37 0.66 -0.97
C ARG A 190 -23.33 -0.48 -1.98
N PHE A 191 -22.19 -1.13 -2.09
CA PHE A 191 -22.04 -2.31 -2.96
C PHE A 191 -23.01 -3.45 -2.56
N SER A 192 -23.29 -3.57 -1.26
CA SER A 192 -24.28 -4.52 -0.74
C SER A 192 -25.72 -4.28 -1.19
N ASP A 193 -26.04 -3.12 -1.77
CA ASP A 193 -27.37 -2.82 -2.30
C ASP A 193 -27.61 -3.54 -3.64
N PHE A 194 -26.51 -3.96 -4.33
CA PHE A 194 -26.55 -4.64 -5.63
C PHE A 194 -26.36 -6.16 -5.49
N THR A 195 -25.69 -6.62 -4.46
CA THR A 195 -25.43 -8.05 -4.26
C THR A 195 -25.34 -8.40 -2.78
N LYS A 196 -25.98 -9.49 -2.40
CA LYS A 196 -25.86 -10.07 -1.05
C LYS A 196 -24.72 -11.08 -0.96
N ALA A 197 -24.05 -11.37 -2.08
CA ALA A 197 -22.95 -12.32 -2.12
C ALA A 197 -21.80 -11.82 -1.23
N ARG A 198 -21.44 -12.63 -0.25
CA ARG A 198 -20.30 -12.32 0.63
C ARG A 198 -19.00 -12.57 -0.11
N ILE A 199 -18.17 -11.54 -0.22
CA ILE A 199 -16.79 -11.69 -0.66
C ILE A 199 -16.04 -12.36 0.48
N ARG A 200 -15.86 -13.68 0.39
CA ARG A 200 -15.13 -14.45 1.39
C ARG A 200 -13.63 -14.31 1.15
N ALA A 201 -12.85 -14.23 2.23
CA ALA A 201 -11.42 -14.40 2.12
C ALA A 201 -11.11 -15.76 1.47
N ARG A 202 -10.16 -15.80 0.56
CA ARG A 202 -9.75 -17.07 -0.05
C ARG A 202 -9.28 -18.03 1.03
N ALA A 203 -9.78 -19.25 1.01
CA ALA A 203 -9.33 -20.29 1.93
C ALA A 203 -7.81 -20.48 1.81
N ALA A 204 -7.16 -20.81 2.93
CA ALA A 204 -5.76 -21.20 2.91
C ALA A 204 -5.62 -22.50 2.10
N ARG A 205 -4.67 -22.52 1.18
CA ARG A 205 -4.38 -23.70 0.35
C ARG A 205 -3.39 -24.66 1.03
N LEU A 206 -2.62 -24.15 1.99
CA LEU A 206 -1.71 -24.93 2.83
C LEU A 206 -2.26 -25.00 4.26
N ARG A 207 -2.11 -26.17 4.87
CA ARG A 207 -2.51 -26.44 6.25
C ARG A 207 -1.31 -27.02 7.01
N GLY A 208 -1.35 -26.98 8.34
CA GLY A 208 -0.27 -27.46 9.21
C GLY A 208 0.18 -28.90 8.91
N VAL A 209 -0.77 -29.78 8.58
CA VAL A 209 -0.47 -31.19 8.22
C VAL A 209 0.35 -31.37 6.93
N GLN A 210 0.48 -30.34 6.12
CA GLN A 210 1.23 -30.37 4.84
C GLN A 210 2.63 -29.79 4.97
N ILE A 211 3.05 -29.37 6.17
CA ILE A 211 4.37 -28.73 6.37
C ILE A 211 5.50 -29.72 6.05
N GLY A 212 5.40 -30.97 6.46
CA GLY A 212 6.41 -31.99 6.17
C GLY A 212 6.61 -32.19 4.67
N GLU A 213 5.53 -32.37 3.89
CA GLU A 213 5.57 -32.49 2.43
C GLU A 213 6.17 -31.22 1.78
N LEU A 214 5.81 -30.05 2.28
CA LEU A 214 6.36 -28.78 1.80
C LEU A 214 7.86 -28.66 2.05
N LEU A 215 8.33 -29.01 3.24
CA LEU A 215 9.76 -28.96 3.60
C LEU A 215 10.56 -29.99 2.81
N GLU A 216 10.04 -31.20 2.62
CA GLU A 216 10.66 -32.21 1.77
C GLU A 216 10.83 -31.71 0.32
N GLN A 217 9.79 -31.11 -0.24
CA GLN A 217 9.85 -30.48 -1.57
C GLN A 217 10.92 -29.38 -1.62
N LEU A 218 11.00 -28.51 -0.60
CA LEU A 218 11.99 -27.43 -0.56
C LEU A 218 13.41 -27.96 -0.36
N ALA A 219 13.58 -29.06 0.37
CA ALA A 219 14.87 -29.77 0.52
C ALA A 219 15.40 -30.31 -0.81
N GLN A 220 14.53 -30.82 -1.66
CA GLN A 220 14.90 -31.28 -3.00
C GLN A 220 15.29 -30.11 -3.91
N VAL A 221 14.52 -29.03 -3.91
CA VAL A 221 14.77 -27.85 -4.77
C VAL A 221 16.03 -27.10 -4.37
N ILE A 222 16.39 -27.05 -3.09
CA ILE A 222 17.46 -26.19 -2.58
C ILE A 222 18.84 -26.55 -3.12
N ALA A 223 19.05 -27.79 -3.57
CA ALA A 223 20.32 -28.23 -4.16
C ALA A 223 20.54 -27.63 -5.56
N GLU A 224 19.47 -27.55 -6.35
CA GLU A 224 19.52 -27.06 -7.73
C GLU A 224 19.27 -25.56 -7.80
N GLU A 225 18.21 -25.08 -7.15
CA GLU A 225 17.72 -23.71 -7.18
C GLU A 225 17.68 -23.11 -5.75
N PRO A 226 18.84 -22.88 -5.12
CA PRO A 226 18.91 -22.42 -3.73
C PRO A 226 18.19 -21.10 -3.49
N ALA A 227 18.19 -20.17 -4.46
CA ALA A 227 17.51 -18.88 -4.33
C ALA A 227 15.99 -19.05 -4.25
N ASP A 228 15.39 -19.93 -5.05
CA ASP A 228 13.96 -20.20 -5.05
C ASP A 228 13.51 -20.82 -3.71
N ALA A 229 14.23 -21.84 -3.27
CA ALA A 229 13.94 -22.50 -1.99
C ALA A 229 14.14 -21.54 -0.80
N MET A 230 15.22 -20.76 -0.77
CA MET A 230 15.49 -19.77 0.28
C MET A 230 14.43 -18.69 0.36
N LEU A 231 13.91 -18.23 -0.77
CA LEU A 231 12.81 -17.25 -0.79
C LEU A 231 11.56 -17.81 -0.08
N ALA A 232 11.22 -19.07 -0.37
CA ALA A 232 10.09 -19.74 0.27
C ALA A 232 10.35 -20.04 1.75
N LEU A 233 11.53 -20.54 2.10
CA LEU A 233 11.92 -20.85 3.47
C LEU A 233 11.90 -19.61 4.38
N LEU A 234 12.49 -18.49 3.95
CA LEU A 234 12.46 -17.26 4.75
C LEU A 234 11.04 -16.72 4.94
N MET A 235 10.17 -16.91 3.94
CA MET A 235 8.77 -16.55 4.08
C MET A 235 8.00 -17.47 5.03
N LEU A 236 8.31 -18.76 5.04
CA LEU A 236 7.73 -19.73 5.98
C LEU A 236 8.22 -19.48 7.41
N CYS A 237 9.54 -19.30 7.59
CA CYS A 237 10.15 -19.08 8.88
C CYS A 237 9.65 -17.81 9.58
N HIS A 238 9.45 -16.72 8.86
CA HIS A 238 9.11 -15.43 9.45
C HIS A 238 7.70 -14.92 9.11
N GLY A 239 6.94 -15.62 8.27
CA GLY A 239 5.62 -15.16 7.85
C GLY A 239 5.63 -13.87 7.02
N ASN A 240 6.75 -13.48 6.42
CA ASN A 240 6.94 -12.22 5.72
C ASN A 240 6.12 -12.14 4.42
N ARG A 241 5.95 -10.92 3.91
CA ARG A 241 5.42 -10.73 2.55
C ARG A 241 6.53 -10.93 1.52
N VAL A 242 6.15 -11.51 0.37
CA VAL A 242 7.10 -11.72 -0.74
C VAL A 242 7.79 -10.41 -1.16
N GLY A 243 7.10 -9.27 -1.11
CA GLY A 243 7.70 -7.97 -1.42
C GLY A 243 8.80 -7.56 -0.44
N GLU A 244 8.64 -7.87 0.84
CA GLU A 244 9.61 -7.61 1.90
C GLU A 244 10.82 -8.54 1.74
N THR A 245 10.57 -9.84 1.52
CA THR A 245 11.63 -10.86 1.43
C THR A 245 12.47 -10.71 0.16
N ARG A 246 11.87 -10.52 -1.03
CA ARG A 246 12.61 -10.40 -2.30
C ARG A 246 13.56 -9.20 -2.36
N MET A 247 13.27 -8.14 -1.59
CA MET A 247 14.09 -6.92 -1.52
C MET A 247 15.13 -6.98 -0.40
N ALA A 248 15.29 -8.12 0.27
CA ALA A 248 16.26 -8.28 1.35
C ALA A 248 17.69 -8.05 0.85
N GLN A 249 18.48 -7.33 1.67
CA GLN A 249 19.89 -7.03 1.42
C GLN A 249 20.75 -7.59 2.55
N TRP A 250 21.93 -8.07 2.21
CA TRP A 250 22.89 -8.58 3.19
C TRP A 250 23.30 -7.55 4.23
N ALA A 251 23.34 -6.26 3.85
CA ALA A 251 23.63 -5.17 4.78
C ALA A 251 22.57 -5.01 5.89
N HIS A 252 21.35 -5.52 5.66
CA HIS A 252 20.26 -5.47 6.62
C HIS A 252 20.14 -6.76 7.48
N VAL A 253 20.99 -7.75 7.24
CA VAL A 253 21.03 -9.02 7.98
C VAL A 253 22.28 -9.06 8.82
N SER A 254 22.14 -9.06 10.13
CA SER A 254 23.23 -9.21 11.07
C SER A 254 23.17 -10.58 11.74
N LEU A 255 24.05 -11.49 11.36
CA LEU A 255 24.17 -12.81 11.99
C LEU A 255 24.72 -12.69 13.41
N ALA A 256 25.60 -11.72 13.68
CA ALA A 256 26.21 -11.52 14.98
C ALA A 256 25.21 -11.10 16.06
N VAL A 257 24.29 -10.16 15.75
CA VAL A 257 23.22 -9.73 16.67
C VAL A 257 21.92 -10.48 16.41
N ARG A 258 21.92 -11.44 15.48
CA ARG A 258 20.78 -12.30 15.13
C ARG A 258 19.51 -11.49 14.85
N ASN A 259 19.62 -10.58 13.89
CA ASN A 259 18.51 -9.70 13.51
C ASN A 259 18.49 -9.43 12.00
N TRP A 260 17.29 -9.40 11.46
CA TRP A 260 17.01 -8.96 10.10
C TRP A 260 16.17 -7.69 10.15
N HIS A 261 16.78 -6.57 9.75
CA HIS A 261 16.12 -5.27 9.64
C HIS A 261 15.48 -5.10 8.25
N ILE A 262 14.20 -4.76 8.20
CA ILE A 262 13.49 -4.45 6.97
C ILE A 262 13.17 -2.95 6.97
N PRO A 263 13.82 -2.15 6.10
CA PRO A 263 13.60 -0.71 6.03
C PRO A 263 12.14 -0.35 5.70
N ALA A 264 11.66 0.78 6.21
CA ALA A 264 10.29 1.29 5.99
C ALA A 264 9.91 1.37 4.49
N ALA A 265 10.88 1.70 3.63
CA ALA A 265 10.69 1.77 2.17
C ALA A 265 10.28 0.41 1.56
N ASN A 266 10.70 -0.70 2.16
CA ASN A 266 10.44 -2.06 1.70
C ASN A 266 9.17 -2.66 2.30
N THR A 267 8.55 -2.00 3.28
CA THR A 267 7.35 -2.50 3.95
C THR A 267 6.07 -1.89 3.37
N LYS A 268 4.99 -2.67 3.39
CA LYS A 268 3.67 -2.17 2.98
C LYS A 268 3.11 -1.13 3.95
N THR A 269 3.48 -1.22 5.23
CA THR A 269 3.05 -0.33 6.31
C THR A 269 3.82 0.98 6.35
N ARG A 270 4.93 1.08 5.61
CA ARG A 270 5.91 2.18 5.66
C ARG A 270 6.48 2.42 7.05
N ALA A 271 6.51 1.39 7.87
CA ALA A 271 7.19 1.35 9.17
C ALA A 271 8.36 0.36 9.09
N GLU A 272 9.45 0.68 9.77
CA GLU A 272 10.56 -0.26 9.92
C GLU A 272 10.10 -1.53 10.61
N HIS A 273 10.71 -2.64 10.25
CA HIS A 273 10.39 -3.92 10.82
C HIS A 273 11.66 -4.69 11.14
N SER A 274 11.76 -5.16 12.39
CA SER A 274 12.87 -5.93 12.87
C SER A 274 12.41 -7.35 13.21
N LEU A 275 13.17 -8.34 12.76
CA LEU A 275 12.90 -9.76 12.94
C LEU A 275 14.09 -10.45 13.60
N PRO A 276 13.90 -11.07 14.75
CA PRO A 276 14.90 -11.94 15.34
C PRO A 276 15.22 -13.11 14.41
N LEU A 277 16.49 -13.49 14.33
CA LEU A 277 16.96 -14.69 13.66
C LEU A 277 17.29 -15.77 14.71
N THR A 278 16.79 -16.97 14.51
CA THR A 278 17.15 -18.15 15.29
C THR A 278 18.44 -18.78 14.77
N ASP A 279 19.02 -19.70 15.51
CA ASP A 279 20.25 -20.40 15.10
C ASP A 279 20.08 -21.15 13.78
N GLN A 280 18.94 -21.83 13.58
CA GLN A 280 18.60 -22.52 12.34
C GLN A 280 18.64 -21.57 11.13
N VAL A 281 18.02 -20.40 11.25
CA VAL A 281 17.98 -19.43 10.15
C VAL A 281 19.31 -18.72 9.97
N CYS A 282 20.07 -18.47 11.04
CA CYS A 282 21.43 -17.94 10.94
C CYS A 282 22.35 -18.90 10.17
N GLY A 283 22.34 -20.19 10.50
CA GLY A 283 23.08 -21.23 9.78
C GLY A 283 22.68 -21.29 8.29
N LEU A 284 21.37 -21.32 8.04
CA LEU A 284 20.82 -21.33 6.68
C LEU A 284 21.23 -20.10 5.84
N LEU A 285 21.22 -18.89 6.45
CA LEU A 285 21.64 -17.66 5.78
C LEU A 285 23.16 -17.62 5.53
N ALA A 286 23.97 -18.09 6.50
CA ALA A 286 25.41 -18.20 6.35
C ALA A 286 25.78 -19.12 5.18
N TRP A 287 25.16 -20.32 5.16
CA TRP A 287 25.33 -21.26 4.05
C TRP A 287 24.91 -20.61 2.72
N TYR A 288 23.73 -19.98 2.64
CA TYR A 288 23.23 -19.40 1.40
C TYR A 288 24.15 -18.28 0.86
N ARG A 289 24.75 -17.50 1.77
CA ARG A 289 25.74 -16.48 1.39
C ARG A 289 26.99 -17.09 0.77
N ASN A 290 27.46 -18.22 1.32
CA ASN A 290 28.59 -18.95 0.75
C ASN A 290 28.23 -19.57 -0.60
N GLU A 291 27.07 -20.19 -0.72
CA GLU A 291 26.55 -20.74 -1.98
C GLU A 291 26.46 -19.66 -3.10
N GLN A 292 26.03 -18.43 -2.75
CA GLN A 292 26.02 -17.32 -3.68
C GLN A 292 27.43 -16.94 -4.14
N ARG A 293 28.41 -16.94 -3.22
CA ARG A 293 29.83 -16.63 -3.54
C ARG A 293 30.44 -17.69 -4.44
N GLU A 294 30.20 -18.95 -4.15
CA GLU A 294 30.68 -20.08 -4.97
C GLU A 294 30.11 -20.00 -6.39
N ARG A 295 28.88 -19.54 -6.54
CA ARG A 295 28.25 -19.26 -7.84
C ARG A 295 28.64 -17.89 -8.45
N GLY A 296 29.62 -17.19 -7.87
CA GLY A 296 30.17 -15.95 -8.38
C GLY A 296 29.38 -14.69 -8.05
N TYR A 297 28.44 -14.74 -7.09
CA TYR A 297 27.69 -13.55 -6.68
C TYR A 297 28.16 -13.03 -5.32
N THR A 298 28.62 -11.76 -5.31
CA THR A 298 29.07 -11.04 -4.11
C THR A 298 28.29 -9.74 -3.88
N GLY A 299 27.17 -9.56 -4.58
CA GLY A 299 26.39 -8.34 -4.54
C GLY A 299 25.56 -8.18 -3.26
N GLN A 300 24.77 -7.11 -3.23
CA GLN A 300 24.09 -6.66 -2.01
C GLN A 300 22.77 -7.43 -1.70
N TYR A 301 22.13 -8.05 -2.69
CA TYR A 301 20.81 -8.65 -2.50
C TYR A 301 20.88 -10.14 -2.15
N LEU A 302 19.97 -10.59 -1.28
CA LEU A 302 19.77 -12.02 -1.04
C LEU A 302 19.19 -12.70 -2.29
N PHE A 303 18.34 -12.01 -3.03
CA PHE A 303 17.65 -12.53 -4.21
C PHE A 303 17.96 -11.64 -5.43
N PRO A 304 19.13 -11.83 -6.06
CA PRO A 304 19.54 -10.99 -7.18
C PRO A 304 18.88 -11.43 -8.49
N ALA A 305 18.53 -10.45 -9.34
CA ALA A 305 18.28 -10.66 -10.76
C ALA A 305 19.59 -10.57 -11.56
N LYS A 306 19.55 -11.00 -12.82
CA LYS A 306 20.73 -10.98 -13.71
C LYS A 306 21.43 -9.62 -13.82
N ALA A 307 20.70 -8.51 -13.65
CA ALA A 307 21.25 -7.14 -13.69
C ALA A 307 21.79 -6.65 -12.33
N GLY A 308 21.95 -7.52 -11.34
CA GLY A 308 22.45 -7.16 -10.00
C GLY A 308 21.44 -6.42 -9.10
N GLN A 309 20.23 -6.14 -9.59
CA GLN A 309 19.12 -5.66 -8.77
C GLN A 309 18.39 -6.82 -8.09
N CYS A 310 17.50 -6.55 -7.12
CA CYS A 310 16.63 -7.61 -6.60
C CYS A 310 15.67 -8.12 -7.68
N ILE A 311 15.24 -9.38 -7.55
CA ILE A 311 14.20 -9.93 -8.43
C ILE A 311 12.94 -9.07 -8.41
N SER A 312 12.30 -8.93 -9.58
CA SER A 312 11.04 -8.20 -9.73
C SER A 312 9.86 -8.92 -9.06
N GLU A 313 8.73 -8.24 -8.86
CA GLU A 313 7.50 -8.89 -8.37
C GLU A 313 7.06 -10.06 -9.27
N LYS A 314 7.25 -9.92 -10.59
CA LYS A 314 6.91 -10.97 -11.56
C LYS A 314 7.82 -12.18 -11.39
N GLN A 315 9.14 -11.98 -11.36
CA GLN A 315 10.10 -13.07 -11.14
C GLN A 315 9.84 -13.82 -9.82
N ALA A 316 9.58 -13.07 -8.72
CA ALA A 316 9.19 -13.69 -7.46
C ALA A 316 7.87 -14.49 -7.57
N ALA A 317 6.88 -13.98 -8.30
CA ALA A 317 5.64 -14.72 -8.55
C ALA A 317 5.88 -15.99 -9.38
N ASP A 318 6.78 -15.94 -10.39
CA ASP A 318 7.16 -17.08 -11.21
C ASP A 318 7.87 -18.17 -10.38
N VAL A 319 8.71 -17.79 -9.38
CA VAL A 319 9.27 -18.72 -8.38
C VAL A 319 8.15 -19.51 -7.69
N PHE A 320 7.15 -18.81 -7.14
CA PHE A 320 6.06 -19.49 -6.44
C PHE A 320 5.10 -20.26 -7.37
N THR A 321 5.06 -19.90 -8.64
CA THR A 321 4.34 -20.69 -9.64
C THR A 321 5.05 -22.02 -9.90
N ARG A 322 6.39 -22.02 -9.99
CA ARG A 322 7.18 -23.25 -10.12
C ARG A 322 7.09 -24.13 -8.87
N LEU A 323 7.39 -23.56 -7.70
CA LEU A 323 7.36 -24.30 -6.44
C LEU A 323 5.96 -24.80 -6.08
N GLY A 324 4.96 -23.96 -6.22
CA GLY A 324 3.59 -24.28 -5.82
C GLY A 324 2.83 -25.13 -6.82
N GLN A 325 3.22 -25.14 -8.10
CA GLN A 325 2.53 -25.88 -9.18
C GLN A 325 1.00 -25.66 -9.17
N GLY A 326 0.56 -24.44 -8.87
CA GLY A 326 -0.86 -24.08 -8.73
C GLY A 326 -1.52 -24.54 -7.42
N ARG A 327 -0.87 -25.34 -6.59
CA ARG A 327 -1.40 -25.85 -5.32
C ARG A 327 -1.38 -24.75 -4.23
N TRP A 328 -0.35 -23.92 -4.19
CA TRP A 328 -0.20 -22.84 -3.21
C TRP A 328 0.56 -21.63 -3.79
N THR A 329 0.57 -20.53 -3.09
CA THR A 329 1.20 -19.24 -3.45
C THR A 329 2.05 -18.71 -2.30
N SER A 330 2.86 -17.69 -2.57
CA SER A 330 3.64 -17.00 -1.53
C SER A 330 2.80 -16.54 -0.33
N HIS A 331 1.57 -16.11 -0.58
CA HIS A 331 0.69 -15.65 0.50
C HIS A 331 0.17 -16.80 1.38
N ASP A 332 0.09 -18.01 0.82
CA ASP A 332 -0.33 -19.18 1.59
C ASP A 332 0.73 -19.62 2.61
N LEU A 333 2.06 -19.43 2.32
CA LEU A 333 3.13 -19.65 3.31
C LEU A 333 2.98 -18.75 4.54
N ARG A 334 2.69 -17.48 4.32
CA ARG A 334 2.45 -16.52 5.41
C ARG A 334 1.20 -16.85 6.21
N LYS A 335 0.12 -17.28 5.53
CA LYS A 335 -1.09 -17.74 6.21
C LYS A 335 -0.83 -18.99 7.03
N LEU A 336 -0.05 -19.93 6.47
CA LEU A 336 0.35 -21.17 7.12
C LEU A 336 1.10 -20.86 8.42
N ALA A 337 2.20 -20.10 8.35
CA ALA A 337 2.97 -19.70 9.52
C ALA A 337 2.08 -19.04 10.58
N ARG A 338 1.28 -18.03 10.21
CA ARG A 338 0.41 -17.32 11.14
C ARG A 338 -0.67 -18.20 11.78
N THR A 339 -1.18 -19.18 11.04
CA THR A 339 -2.18 -20.14 11.56
C THR A 339 -1.52 -21.10 12.55
N CYS A 340 -0.39 -21.69 12.18
CA CYS A 340 0.33 -22.61 13.05
C CYS A 340 0.85 -21.94 14.32
N TRP A 341 1.27 -20.68 14.27
CA TRP A 341 1.60 -19.91 15.46
C TRP A 341 0.43 -19.81 16.44
N ALA A 342 -0.78 -19.55 15.93
CA ALA A 342 -1.96 -19.51 16.78
C ALA A 342 -2.32 -20.90 17.35
N GLU A 343 -2.18 -21.97 16.57
CA GLU A 343 -2.39 -23.34 17.00
C GLU A 343 -1.36 -23.78 18.08
N GLN A 344 -0.15 -23.25 18.03
CA GLN A 344 0.90 -23.49 19.02
C GLN A 344 0.78 -22.57 20.25
N GLY A 345 -0.25 -21.74 20.35
CA GLY A 345 -0.45 -20.86 21.49
C GLY A 345 0.43 -19.61 21.52
N ILE A 346 1.11 -19.27 20.41
CA ILE A 346 1.83 -18.00 20.30
C ILE A 346 0.84 -16.86 20.43
N ASP A 347 1.15 -15.92 21.32
CA ASP A 347 0.32 -14.76 21.61
C ASP A 347 -0.11 -14.04 20.33
N PHE A 348 -1.40 -13.68 20.24
CA PHE A 348 -1.96 -13.05 19.06
C PHE A 348 -1.22 -11.77 18.65
N LEU A 349 -0.89 -10.91 19.64
CA LEU A 349 -0.17 -9.66 19.40
C LEU A 349 1.23 -9.91 18.87
N ILE A 350 1.96 -10.89 19.42
CA ILE A 350 3.29 -11.26 18.94
C ILE A 350 3.22 -11.76 17.50
N GLY A 351 2.23 -12.57 17.16
CA GLY A 351 2.00 -13.01 15.80
C GLY A 351 1.72 -11.85 14.83
N GLU A 352 0.93 -10.84 15.23
CA GLU A 352 0.66 -9.66 14.41
C GLU A 352 1.90 -8.76 14.26
N LEU A 353 2.73 -8.65 15.31
CA LEU A 353 4.02 -7.95 15.27
C LEU A 353 5.01 -8.65 14.33
N LEU A 354 5.14 -9.98 14.40
CA LEU A 354 6.01 -10.76 13.51
C LEU A 354 5.66 -10.57 12.04
N ILE A 355 4.38 -10.56 11.70
CA ILE A 355 3.97 -10.37 10.31
C ILE A 355 3.85 -8.89 9.90
N ASN A 356 4.24 -7.94 10.72
CA ASN A 356 4.13 -6.50 10.42
C ASN A 356 2.73 -6.10 9.91
N HIS A 357 1.70 -6.48 10.65
CA HIS A 357 0.35 -6.00 10.39
C HIS A 357 0.18 -4.60 10.96
N ALA A 358 -0.48 -3.72 10.19
CA ALA A 358 -0.89 -2.42 10.70
C ALA A 358 -1.93 -2.63 11.81
N MET A 359 -1.54 -2.34 13.02
CA MET A 359 -2.46 -2.31 14.15
C MET A 359 -3.31 -1.04 14.10
N GLY A 360 -4.55 -1.10 14.59
CA GLY A 360 -5.41 0.07 14.68
C GLY A 360 -4.70 1.20 15.46
N HIS A 361 -4.97 2.44 15.08
CA HIS A 361 -4.32 3.65 15.64
C HIS A 361 -4.30 3.65 17.18
N ASN A 362 -5.38 3.18 17.81
CA ASN A 362 -5.47 3.09 19.27
C ASN A 362 -4.50 2.08 19.87
N VAL A 363 -4.26 0.94 19.19
CA VAL A 363 -3.32 -0.07 19.68
C VAL A 363 -1.88 0.40 19.54
N GLN A 364 -1.54 1.09 18.46
CA GLN A 364 -0.21 1.67 18.25
C GLN A 364 0.14 2.75 19.28
N ALA A 365 -0.85 3.51 19.74
CA ALA A 365 -0.62 4.55 20.75
C ALA A 365 -0.21 3.97 22.12
N TYR A 366 -0.68 2.76 22.45
CA TYR A 366 -0.42 2.11 23.75
C TYR A 366 0.71 1.09 23.73
N ILE A 367 1.04 0.52 22.57
CA ILE A 367 2.07 -0.50 22.42
C ILE A 367 3.29 0.09 21.72
N GLN A 368 4.22 0.61 22.51
CA GLN A 368 5.49 1.18 22.02
C GLN A 368 6.65 0.20 22.10
N THR A 369 6.41 -1.04 22.55
CA THR A 369 7.45 -2.06 22.64
C THR A 369 7.70 -2.74 21.30
N THR A 370 8.95 -3.01 20.99
CA THR A 370 9.35 -3.88 19.87
C THR A 370 9.09 -5.35 20.16
N ALA A 371 8.90 -5.72 21.43
CA ALA A 371 8.71 -7.08 21.92
C ALA A 371 9.75 -8.08 21.36
N GLU A 372 11.01 -7.65 21.19
CA GLU A 372 12.06 -8.43 20.51
C GLU A 372 12.28 -9.79 21.15
N GLU A 373 12.38 -9.86 22.50
CA GLU A 373 12.55 -11.12 23.22
C GLU A 373 11.36 -12.07 23.03
N ARG A 374 10.13 -11.52 23.06
CA ARG A 374 8.93 -12.33 22.87
C ARG A 374 8.78 -12.80 21.41
N LYS A 375 9.17 -11.97 20.45
CA LYS A 375 9.24 -12.37 19.05
C LYS A 375 10.30 -13.46 18.84
N ARG A 376 11.45 -13.34 19.49
CA ARG A 376 12.52 -14.36 19.45
C ARG A 376 12.04 -15.69 19.99
N ALA A 377 11.49 -15.71 21.19
CA ALA A 377 10.95 -16.93 21.80
C ALA A 377 9.87 -17.58 20.93
N ALA A 378 8.98 -16.78 20.33
CA ALA A 378 7.95 -17.27 19.42
C ALA A 378 8.55 -17.91 18.14
N LEU A 379 9.60 -17.32 17.57
CA LEU A 379 10.27 -17.87 16.39
C LEU A 379 11.12 -19.12 16.77
N GLU A 380 11.74 -19.17 17.94
CA GLU A 380 12.42 -20.36 18.43
C GLU A 380 11.44 -21.52 18.60
N GLN A 381 10.27 -21.28 19.20
CA GLN A 381 9.22 -22.29 19.31
C GLN A 381 8.74 -22.75 17.91
N TRP A 382 8.53 -21.82 16.98
CA TRP A 382 8.10 -22.12 15.63
C TRP A 382 9.14 -22.94 14.86
N HIS A 383 10.40 -22.56 14.90
CA HIS A 383 11.46 -23.26 14.18
C HIS A 383 11.77 -24.62 14.79
N ALA A 384 11.70 -24.78 16.11
CA ALA A 384 11.78 -26.08 16.75
C ALA A 384 10.64 -27.00 16.29
N PHE A 385 9.44 -26.48 16.11
CA PHE A 385 8.35 -27.27 15.49
C PHE A 385 8.64 -27.61 14.03
N LEU A 386 9.15 -26.68 13.23
CA LEU A 386 9.54 -26.96 11.85
C LEU A 386 10.62 -28.04 11.78
N ASP A 387 11.55 -28.09 12.72
CA ASP A 387 12.57 -29.15 12.81
C ASP A 387 11.92 -30.53 12.98
N THR A 388 10.86 -30.65 13.79
CA THR A 388 10.10 -31.92 13.89
C THR A 388 9.39 -32.31 12.59
N GLN A 389 9.27 -31.40 11.64
CA GLN A 389 8.63 -31.62 10.33
C GLN A 389 9.66 -31.78 9.19
N GLY A 390 10.97 -31.81 9.50
CA GLY A 390 12.04 -32.01 8.51
C GLY A 390 12.83 -30.75 8.13
N PHE A 391 12.66 -29.61 8.84
CA PHE A 391 13.46 -28.41 8.59
C PHE A 391 14.93 -28.61 9.03
N ASP A 392 15.18 -29.44 10.04
CA ASP A 392 16.50 -29.87 10.49
C ASP A 392 17.34 -30.49 9.36
N VAL A 393 16.73 -31.27 8.47
CA VAL A 393 17.39 -31.81 7.28
C VAL A 393 17.89 -30.69 6.36
N ILE A 394 17.14 -29.58 6.25
CA ILE A 394 17.49 -28.47 5.36
C ILE A 394 18.65 -27.66 5.92
N HIS A 395 18.68 -27.33 7.20
CA HIS A 395 19.77 -26.54 7.79
C HIS A 395 20.91 -27.40 8.34
N GLY A 396 20.69 -28.63 8.79
CA GLY A 396 21.71 -29.53 9.37
C GLY A 396 22.67 -30.14 8.34
N VAL A 397 22.22 -30.53 7.15
CA VAL A 397 23.10 -31.03 6.06
C VAL A 397 24.13 -29.97 5.64
N LYS A 398 23.95 -28.74 6.01
CA LYS A 398 24.75 -27.58 5.63
C LYS A 398 25.77 -27.17 6.68
N GLU A 399 25.55 -27.51 7.93
CA GLU A 399 26.57 -27.40 8.97
C GLU A 399 27.72 -28.36 8.73
N ALA A 400 27.43 -29.57 8.26
CA ALA A 400 28.45 -30.56 7.91
C ALA A 400 29.36 -30.07 6.74
N ARG A 401 28.82 -29.43 5.72
CA ARG A 401 29.59 -28.85 4.60
C ARG A 401 30.40 -27.61 5.01
N ASN A 402 29.90 -26.79 5.93
CA ASN A 402 30.66 -25.65 6.46
C ASN A 402 31.80 -26.07 7.38
N ALA A 403 31.62 -27.13 8.18
CA ALA A 403 32.69 -27.69 8.98
C ALA A 403 33.85 -28.25 8.14
N ASP A 404 33.57 -28.83 6.99
CA ASP A 404 34.60 -29.30 6.07
C ASP A 404 35.33 -28.14 5.36
N SER A 405 34.64 -27.03 5.06
CA SER A 405 35.24 -25.83 4.48
C SER A 405 36.13 -25.06 5.49
N ASP A 406 35.73 -24.96 6.73
CA ASP A 406 36.54 -24.34 7.81
C ASP A 406 37.79 -25.17 8.17
N ASN A 407 37.71 -26.48 8.02
CA ASN A 407 38.86 -27.37 8.22
C ASN A 407 39.87 -27.25 7.06
N CYS A 408 39.39 -26.95 5.83
CA CYS A 408 40.25 -26.69 4.68
C CYS A 408 40.98 -25.33 4.76
N LEU A 409 40.37 -24.34 5.38
CA LEU A 409 40.96 -23.01 5.62
C LEU A 409 41.98 -22.98 6.77
N LYS A 410 41.88 -23.90 7.73
CA LYS A 410 42.85 -24.05 8.82
C LYS A 410 44.10 -24.82 8.42
N ALA A 411 44.12 -25.45 7.26
CA ALA A 411 45.23 -26.23 6.74
C ALA A 411 46.18 -25.44 5.80
N ALA A 412 46.00 -24.15 5.58
CA ALA A 412 46.93 -23.31 4.85
C ALA A 412 47.98 -22.69 5.82
N PRO A 413 49.28 -22.90 5.59
CA PRO A 413 50.28 -22.39 6.50
C PRO A 413 50.45 -20.88 6.37
N ASP A 414 50.50 -20.20 7.51
CA ASP A 414 50.95 -18.82 7.69
C ASP A 414 52.27 -18.57 6.95
N LYS A 415 52.23 -17.81 5.86
CA LYS A 415 53.40 -17.09 5.35
C LYS A 415 52.93 -15.75 4.80
N ALA A 416 53.46 -14.73 5.43
CA ALA A 416 53.51 -13.33 5.01
C ALA A 416 52.71 -12.37 5.90
N CYS A 417 53.28 -12.08 7.05
CA CYS A 417 53.06 -10.80 7.72
C CYS A 417 54.35 -10.43 8.43
N ASP A 418 55.30 -9.90 7.65
CA ASP A 418 56.43 -9.09 8.16
C ASP A 418 56.81 -8.10 7.06
N VAL A 419 56.95 -6.90 7.44
CA VAL A 419 57.39 -5.66 6.78
C VAL A 419 56.26 -4.63 6.68
N ILE A 420 56.15 -3.80 7.68
CA ILE A 420 56.35 -2.35 7.65
C ILE A 420 56.27 -1.84 9.10
N GLN A 421 57.42 -1.71 9.75
CA GLN A 421 57.65 -0.74 10.83
C GLN A 421 58.53 0.39 10.29
N GLU A 422 58.23 1.58 10.77
CA GLU A 422 59.08 2.79 10.79
C GLU A 422 59.20 3.64 9.53
N THR A 423 58.51 4.76 9.56
CA THR A 423 59.26 6.04 9.48
C THR A 423 58.51 7.14 10.23
N THR A 424 59.21 7.61 11.23
CA THR A 424 58.88 8.66 12.18
C THR A 424 59.30 10.03 11.60
N ILE A 425 58.49 11.07 11.90
CA ILE A 425 58.87 12.47 12.20
C ILE A 425 59.59 13.30 11.12
N GLY A 426 59.04 14.48 10.89
CA GLY A 426 59.68 15.66 10.26
C GLY A 426 58.73 16.85 10.31
N GLU A 427 58.86 17.64 11.39
CA GLU A 427 58.43 19.04 11.50
C GLU A 427 59.02 19.88 10.40
N ASP A 428 58.32 20.89 9.86
CA ASP A 428 58.62 22.32 10.01
C ASP A 428 57.85 23.19 8.99
N SER A 429 57.17 24.17 9.56
CA SER A 429 57.09 25.60 9.17
C SER A 429 57.10 26.02 7.68
N LYS A 430 55.99 26.50 7.16
CA LYS A 430 55.73 27.92 6.92
C LYS A 430 54.32 28.21 6.46
#